data_0dc7e0b7d510b6b097c304072552d3d9
#
_entry.id   0dc7e0b7d510b6b097c304072552d3d9
#
_cell.length_a   1.000
_cell.length_b   1.000
_cell.length_c   1.000
_cell.angle_alpha   90.00
_cell.angle_beta   90.00
_cell.angle_gamma   90.00
#
_symmetry.space_group_name_H-M   'P 1'
#
loop_
_entity.id
_entity.type
_entity.pdbx_description
1 polymer ?
#
loop_
_entity_poly.entity_id
_entity_poly.type
_entity_poly.pdbx_seq_one_letter_code
_entity_poly.pdbx_strand_id
1 'polypeptide(L)'
;MAKLTVRDLNVRGKRVFVRVDYNVPLEERDGQMVITDDTRIRETLPTLRLLVEQGGRLILASHLGRPKGKREPSMSLRPVAARLADLLGRPVAFVDDCIGPKVEQTAAALKDGDILLLENVRFYPEEEQNDPAFAEKLAALAEVYVNDAFGSAHRAHASTEGVARVIARRGGPCAAGLLMERELKFLGEELENPARPFVVILGGAKVSDKIKVIDRLLEKADTLLIGGAMAYTFRLAQGYQTGKSLVEPDKVDVARAALDKAAARKVQFLLPVDDVVATPVETGQVDKKGRPVIAYQNPRVNTDPNCPPDAAGLDIGPATVKAYSDVIARARTILWNGPMGLFENPQFAAGTNAIAHAVAQATQTRGALSIIGGGDSVKAVNKAGLASQVTFMSTGGGASLEFLEGRELPGVAALSDKPSSGGSGS
;
A
#
# COMPACT_ATOMS: atom_id res chain seq x y z
N MET A 1 8.07 -8.38 18.20
CA MET A 1 7.29 -9.54 18.72
C MET A 1 6.16 -9.82 17.76
N ALA A 2 5.78 -11.09 17.56
CA ALA A 2 4.65 -11.45 16.71
C ALA A 2 3.34 -10.97 17.33
N LYS A 3 2.45 -10.39 16.52
CA LYS A 3 1.15 -9.88 16.98
C LYS A 3 0.10 -10.98 16.99
N LEU A 4 -0.91 -10.87 17.89
CA LEU A 4 -2.09 -11.71 17.82
C LEU A 4 -2.78 -11.54 16.45
N THR A 5 -3.33 -12.62 15.95
CA THR A 5 -4.14 -12.63 14.73
C THR A 5 -5.56 -13.12 15.03
N VAL A 6 -6.46 -12.91 14.10
CA VAL A 6 -7.84 -13.41 14.24
C VAL A 6 -7.93 -14.93 14.45
N ARG A 7 -6.87 -15.67 14.08
CA ARG A 7 -6.76 -17.12 14.30
C ARG A 7 -6.58 -17.48 15.79
N ASP A 8 -6.02 -16.54 16.56
CA ASP A 8 -5.73 -16.73 17.99
C ASP A 8 -6.92 -16.32 18.88
N LEU A 9 -8.02 -15.81 18.29
CA LEU A 9 -9.17 -15.27 19.03
C LEU A 9 -10.27 -16.30 19.25
N ASN A 10 -10.99 -16.15 20.38
CA ASN A 10 -12.30 -16.74 20.58
C ASN A 10 -13.32 -15.61 20.63
N VAL A 11 -14.10 -15.46 19.55
CA VAL A 11 -15.04 -14.34 19.36
C VAL A 11 -16.53 -14.75 19.48
N ARG A 12 -16.82 -16.01 19.79
CA ARG A 12 -18.20 -16.50 19.91
C ARG A 12 -19.00 -15.66 20.89
N GLY A 13 -20.10 -15.09 20.43
CA GLY A 13 -20.99 -14.26 21.21
C GLY A 13 -20.43 -12.88 21.59
N LYS A 14 -19.23 -12.52 21.12
CA LYS A 14 -18.60 -11.22 21.40
C LYS A 14 -18.83 -10.23 20.26
N ARG A 15 -18.95 -8.96 20.60
CA ARG A 15 -18.93 -7.87 19.64
C ARG A 15 -17.46 -7.55 19.31
N VAL A 16 -17.17 -7.57 18.03
CA VAL A 16 -15.82 -7.36 17.49
C VAL A 16 -15.81 -6.08 16.67
N PHE A 17 -15.04 -5.09 17.09
CA PHE A 17 -14.78 -3.89 16.31
C PHE A 17 -13.72 -4.23 15.27
N VAL A 18 -14.08 -4.20 13.98
CA VAL A 18 -13.17 -4.51 12.88
C VAL A 18 -12.87 -3.25 12.10
N ARG A 19 -11.64 -2.76 12.18
CA ARG A 19 -11.18 -1.64 11.35
C ARG A 19 -10.78 -2.15 9.98
N VAL A 20 -11.51 -1.76 8.97
CA VAL A 20 -11.30 -2.09 7.56
C VAL A 20 -10.93 -0.83 6.76
N ASP A 21 -10.35 -1.00 5.59
CA ASP A 21 -10.06 0.11 4.66
C ASP A 21 -10.97 0.02 3.43
N TYR A 22 -12.13 0.64 3.54
CA TYR A 22 -13.11 0.74 2.46
C TYR A 22 -13.08 2.11 1.78
N ASN A 23 -11.91 2.73 1.75
CA ASN A 23 -11.67 3.94 0.96
C ASN A 23 -11.58 3.57 -0.54
N VAL A 24 -12.71 3.19 -1.09
CA VAL A 24 -12.88 2.74 -2.49
C VAL A 24 -13.15 3.93 -3.41
N PRO A 25 -12.76 3.85 -4.70
CA PRO A 25 -13.13 4.88 -5.67
C PRO A 25 -14.62 4.81 -5.98
N LEU A 26 -15.28 5.96 -5.95
CA LEU A 26 -16.68 6.16 -6.25
C LEU A 26 -16.84 7.11 -7.43
N GLU A 27 -17.80 6.85 -8.29
CA GLU A 27 -18.26 7.75 -9.34
C GLU A 27 -19.78 7.98 -9.23
N GLU A 28 -20.20 9.21 -9.48
CA GLU A 28 -21.62 9.51 -9.58
C GLU A 28 -22.13 9.10 -10.95
N ARG A 29 -23.16 8.24 -10.98
CA ARG A 29 -23.88 7.80 -12.18
C ARG A 29 -25.37 7.88 -11.89
N ASP A 30 -26.08 8.65 -12.69
CA ASP A 30 -27.54 8.83 -12.57
C ASP A 30 -27.99 9.24 -11.14
N GLY A 31 -27.22 10.12 -10.50
CA GLY A 31 -27.51 10.58 -9.13
C GLY A 31 -27.19 9.58 -8.02
N GLN A 32 -26.51 8.47 -8.34
CA GLN A 32 -26.08 7.46 -7.36
C GLN A 32 -24.57 7.31 -7.37
N MET A 33 -23.99 7.11 -6.19
CA MET A 33 -22.57 6.79 -6.03
C MET A 33 -22.34 5.31 -6.31
N VAL A 34 -21.51 5.01 -7.31
CA VAL A 34 -21.18 3.65 -7.77
C VAL A 34 -19.71 3.37 -7.47
N ILE A 35 -19.44 2.20 -6.90
CA ILE A 35 -18.08 1.71 -6.65
C ILE A 35 -17.48 1.25 -7.99
N THR A 36 -16.34 1.84 -8.38
CA THR A 36 -15.64 1.50 -9.62
C THR A 36 -14.53 0.46 -9.44
N ASP A 37 -14.08 0.26 -8.20
CA ASP A 37 -13.13 -0.79 -7.82
C ASP A 37 -13.43 -1.27 -6.40
N ASP A 38 -13.76 -2.55 -6.26
CA ASP A 38 -14.12 -3.18 -4.98
C ASP A 38 -13.00 -4.04 -4.38
N THR A 39 -11.78 -3.95 -4.91
CA THR A 39 -10.62 -4.74 -4.48
C THR A 39 -10.41 -4.67 -2.97
N ARG A 40 -10.47 -3.48 -2.38
CA ARG A 40 -10.28 -3.29 -0.92
C ARG A 40 -11.35 -4.00 -0.09
N ILE A 41 -12.58 -4.12 -0.61
CA ILE A 41 -13.65 -4.85 0.07
C ILE A 41 -13.36 -6.34 -0.01
N ARG A 42 -13.00 -6.85 -1.20
CA ARG A 42 -12.71 -8.27 -1.43
C ARG A 42 -11.56 -8.78 -0.56
N GLU A 43 -10.52 -7.99 -0.38
CA GLU A 43 -9.34 -8.37 0.41
C GLU A 43 -9.66 -8.60 1.90
N THR A 44 -10.75 -8.05 2.42
CA THR A 44 -11.19 -8.26 3.81
C THR A 44 -12.11 -9.47 3.99
N LEU A 45 -12.67 -10.03 2.91
CA LEU A 45 -13.67 -11.11 2.99
C LEU A 45 -13.16 -12.33 3.78
N PRO A 46 -11.89 -12.80 3.63
CA PRO A 46 -11.39 -13.92 4.41
C PRO A 46 -11.44 -13.68 5.92
N THR A 47 -11.08 -12.48 6.37
CA THR A 47 -11.15 -12.08 7.79
C THR A 47 -12.60 -12.09 8.29
N LEU A 48 -13.51 -11.46 7.53
CA LEU A 48 -14.91 -11.37 7.94
C LEU A 48 -15.58 -12.75 8.00
N ARG A 49 -15.35 -13.59 7.00
CA ARG A 49 -15.88 -14.97 6.98
C ARG A 49 -15.40 -15.78 8.17
N LEU A 50 -14.11 -15.74 8.48
CA LEU A 50 -13.54 -16.43 9.62
C LEU A 50 -14.19 -16.00 10.95
N LEU A 51 -14.31 -14.67 11.16
CA LEU A 51 -14.90 -14.14 12.39
C LEU A 51 -16.40 -14.48 12.51
N VAL A 52 -17.13 -14.46 11.40
CA VAL A 52 -18.55 -14.82 11.33
C VAL A 52 -18.76 -16.31 11.62
N GLU A 53 -17.94 -17.18 11.02
CA GLU A 53 -17.98 -18.64 11.26
C GLU A 53 -17.68 -19.00 12.70
N GLN A 54 -16.84 -18.20 13.37
CA GLN A 54 -16.58 -18.33 14.79
C GLN A 54 -17.71 -17.79 15.71
N GLY A 55 -18.79 -17.23 15.13
CA GLY A 55 -19.91 -16.67 15.89
C GLY A 55 -19.67 -15.28 16.44
N GLY A 56 -18.73 -14.51 15.86
CA GLY A 56 -18.50 -13.11 16.19
C GLY A 56 -19.67 -12.21 15.72
N ARG A 57 -19.93 -11.13 16.46
CA ARG A 57 -20.86 -10.05 16.09
C ARG A 57 -20.06 -8.87 15.62
N LEU A 58 -20.03 -8.63 14.30
CA LEU A 58 -19.04 -7.74 13.69
C LEU A 58 -19.56 -6.31 13.58
N ILE A 59 -18.76 -5.36 14.03
CA ILE A 59 -18.98 -3.92 13.89
C ILE A 59 -17.82 -3.37 13.06
N LEU A 60 -18.08 -3.08 11.78
CA LEU A 60 -17.08 -2.62 10.85
C LEU A 60 -17.00 -1.10 10.86
N ALA A 61 -15.80 -0.57 10.93
CA ALA A 61 -15.51 0.86 10.83
C ALA A 61 -14.50 1.14 9.73
N SER A 62 -14.77 2.15 8.92
CA SER A 62 -13.87 2.62 7.87
C SER A 62 -13.99 4.12 7.65
N HIS A 63 -12.99 4.68 7.01
CA HIS A 63 -13.08 6.00 6.39
C HIS A 63 -13.34 5.87 4.89
N LEU A 64 -13.84 6.94 4.29
CA LEU A 64 -13.98 7.11 2.85
C LEU A 64 -13.67 8.57 2.50
N GLY A 65 -12.71 8.79 1.61
CA GLY A 65 -12.30 10.12 1.18
C GLY A 65 -11.71 11.01 2.28
N ARG A 66 -11.86 12.31 2.08
CA ARG A 66 -11.37 13.36 2.99
C ARG A 66 -12.46 14.39 3.27
N PRO A 67 -13.48 14.07 4.05
CA PRO A 67 -14.62 14.94 4.34
C PRO A 67 -14.29 16.09 5.30
N LYS A 68 -13.08 16.13 5.85
CA LYS A 68 -12.59 17.20 6.75
C LYS A 68 -13.48 17.42 7.98
N GLY A 69 -13.95 16.33 8.60
CA GLY A 69 -14.81 16.38 9.78
C GLY A 69 -16.24 16.85 9.50
N LYS A 70 -16.71 16.78 8.27
CA LYS A 70 -18.07 17.15 7.87
C LYS A 70 -18.80 15.95 7.29
N ARG A 71 -20.11 15.91 7.52
CA ARG A 71 -20.97 14.92 6.88
C ARG A 71 -21.16 15.24 5.41
N GLU A 72 -20.61 14.41 4.55
CA GLU A 72 -20.60 14.56 3.08
C GLU A 72 -21.33 13.36 2.47
N PRO A 73 -22.56 13.53 1.92
CA PRO A 73 -23.34 12.39 1.39
C PRO A 73 -22.63 11.60 0.31
N SER A 74 -21.82 12.25 -0.52
CA SER A 74 -21.00 11.60 -1.56
C SER A 74 -19.88 10.70 -1.00
N MET A 75 -19.56 10.82 0.28
CA MET A 75 -18.56 10.03 0.99
C MET A 75 -19.19 9.10 2.04
N SER A 76 -20.50 8.80 1.90
CA SER A 76 -21.18 7.81 2.74
C SER A 76 -20.72 6.40 2.40
N LEU A 77 -20.58 5.55 3.42
CA LEU A 77 -20.28 4.12 3.28
C LEU A 77 -21.50 3.27 2.92
N ARG A 78 -22.68 3.85 2.76
CA ARG A 78 -23.91 3.11 2.41
C ARG A 78 -23.76 2.25 1.15
N PRO A 79 -23.18 2.73 0.02
CA PRO A 79 -22.95 1.89 -1.15
C PRO A 79 -22.00 0.71 -0.88
N VAL A 80 -21.05 0.89 0.04
CA VAL A 80 -20.12 -0.17 0.45
C VAL A 80 -20.84 -1.26 1.22
N ALA A 81 -21.80 -0.92 2.10
CA ALA A 81 -22.60 -1.91 2.82
C ALA A 81 -23.38 -2.84 1.86
N ALA A 82 -24.02 -2.27 0.83
CA ALA A 82 -24.72 -3.04 -0.19
C ALA A 82 -23.77 -3.97 -0.96
N ARG A 83 -22.63 -3.42 -1.41
CA ARG A 83 -21.63 -4.22 -2.14
C ARG A 83 -21.03 -5.34 -1.29
N LEU A 84 -20.75 -5.07 -0.02
CA LEU A 84 -20.25 -6.08 0.92
C LEU A 84 -21.25 -7.21 1.15
N ALA A 85 -22.55 -6.88 1.26
CA ALA A 85 -23.62 -7.87 1.39
C ALA A 85 -23.66 -8.80 0.18
N ASP A 86 -23.57 -8.24 -1.05
CA ASP A 86 -23.52 -9.02 -2.30
C ASP A 86 -22.31 -9.98 -2.30
N LEU A 87 -21.14 -9.50 -1.95
CA LEU A 87 -19.90 -10.29 -1.96
C LEU A 87 -19.85 -11.38 -0.88
N LEU A 88 -20.49 -11.14 0.26
CA LEU A 88 -20.60 -12.12 1.34
C LEU A 88 -21.75 -13.12 1.12
N GLY A 89 -22.75 -12.76 0.29
CA GLY A 89 -23.98 -13.54 0.12
C GLY A 89 -24.86 -13.56 1.37
N ARG A 90 -24.80 -12.50 2.18
CA ARG A 90 -25.54 -12.37 3.45
C ARG A 90 -25.84 -10.92 3.81
N PRO A 91 -26.84 -10.64 4.64
CA PRO A 91 -27.16 -9.28 5.05
C PRO A 91 -25.99 -8.59 5.76
N VAL A 92 -25.81 -7.30 5.46
CA VAL A 92 -24.93 -6.38 6.19
C VAL A 92 -25.79 -5.19 6.59
N ALA A 93 -25.99 -4.99 7.88
CA ALA A 93 -26.70 -3.84 8.40
C ALA A 93 -25.84 -2.58 8.23
N PHE A 94 -26.49 -1.44 8.01
CA PHE A 94 -25.84 -0.15 7.93
C PHE A 94 -26.53 0.82 8.88
N VAL A 95 -25.75 1.56 9.66
CA VAL A 95 -26.22 2.65 10.50
C VAL A 95 -25.60 3.96 10.03
N ASP A 96 -26.42 5.00 9.93
CA ASP A 96 -26.05 6.30 9.34
C ASP A 96 -25.24 7.22 10.25
N ASP A 97 -24.59 6.64 11.27
CA ASP A 97 -23.63 7.28 12.16
C ASP A 97 -22.59 6.27 12.65
N CYS A 98 -21.55 6.71 13.36
CA CYS A 98 -20.56 5.82 13.97
C CYS A 98 -20.53 5.87 15.49
N ILE A 99 -21.25 6.82 16.13
CA ILE A 99 -21.40 6.95 17.59
C ILE A 99 -22.84 7.37 17.93
N GLY A 100 -23.19 7.25 19.19
CA GLY A 100 -24.47 7.72 19.73
C GLY A 100 -25.50 6.61 19.95
N PRO A 101 -26.66 6.96 20.54
CA PRO A 101 -27.63 5.98 21.05
C PRO A 101 -28.14 5.00 20.00
N LYS A 102 -28.41 5.48 18.77
CA LYS A 102 -28.86 4.61 17.67
C LYS A 102 -27.82 3.56 17.29
N VAL A 103 -26.55 3.95 17.26
CA VAL A 103 -25.43 3.04 16.97
C VAL A 103 -25.29 2.01 18.08
N GLU A 104 -25.32 2.45 19.33
CA GLU A 104 -25.22 1.59 20.52
C GLU A 104 -26.35 0.56 20.57
N GLN A 105 -27.58 0.98 20.33
CA GLN A 105 -28.75 0.08 20.26
C GLN A 105 -28.62 -0.95 19.13
N THR A 106 -28.21 -0.50 17.94
CA THR A 106 -28.02 -1.39 16.78
C THR A 106 -26.92 -2.41 17.06
N ALA A 107 -25.80 -1.98 17.62
CA ALA A 107 -24.68 -2.85 17.98
C ALA A 107 -25.07 -3.88 19.07
N ALA A 108 -25.83 -3.44 20.07
CA ALA A 108 -26.31 -4.32 21.15
C ALA A 108 -27.32 -5.39 20.67
N ALA A 109 -28.07 -5.11 19.60
CA ALA A 109 -29.06 -6.01 19.03
C ALA A 109 -28.46 -7.09 18.10
N LEU A 110 -27.16 -7.01 17.75
CA LEU A 110 -26.50 -7.99 16.88
C LEU A 110 -26.53 -9.40 17.50
N LYS A 111 -26.78 -10.38 16.64
CA LYS A 111 -26.69 -11.81 16.97
C LYS A 111 -25.38 -12.39 16.43
N ASP A 112 -25.05 -13.59 16.87
CA ASP A 112 -23.85 -14.30 16.42
C ASP A 112 -23.85 -14.44 14.89
N GLY A 113 -22.80 -13.97 14.27
CA GLY A 113 -22.63 -13.96 12.84
C GLY A 113 -23.21 -12.72 12.11
N ASP A 114 -23.87 -11.81 12.80
CA ASP A 114 -24.35 -10.55 12.21
C ASP A 114 -23.19 -9.59 11.92
N ILE A 115 -23.39 -8.74 10.91
CA ILE A 115 -22.44 -7.73 10.48
C ILE A 115 -23.14 -6.37 10.41
N LEU A 116 -22.56 -5.38 11.07
CA LEU A 116 -22.96 -3.98 11.04
C LEU A 116 -21.81 -3.13 10.44
N LEU A 117 -22.07 -2.33 9.43
CA LEU A 117 -21.15 -1.30 8.95
C LEU A 117 -21.58 0.06 9.49
N LEU A 118 -20.68 0.74 10.18
CA LEU A 118 -20.85 2.11 10.65
C LEU A 118 -20.67 3.11 9.49
N GLU A 119 -21.23 4.31 9.64
CA GLU A 119 -20.98 5.42 8.74
C GLU A 119 -19.53 5.91 8.87
N ASN A 120 -19.05 6.61 7.86
CA ASN A 120 -17.70 7.14 7.70
C ASN A 120 -17.20 7.83 8.97
N VAL A 121 -16.20 7.24 9.62
CA VAL A 121 -15.63 7.76 10.88
C VAL A 121 -15.00 9.15 10.72
N ARG A 122 -14.58 9.53 9.51
CA ARG A 122 -14.02 10.85 9.21
C ARG A 122 -15.06 11.96 9.05
N PHE A 123 -16.35 11.66 9.21
CA PHE A 123 -17.36 12.70 9.39
C PHE A 123 -17.18 13.45 10.71
N TYR A 124 -16.40 12.88 11.64
CA TYR A 124 -15.98 13.49 12.88
C TYR A 124 -14.51 13.88 12.83
N PRO A 125 -14.15 15.15 13.09
CA PRO A 125 -12.75 15.59 13.09
C PRO A 125 -11.92 14.88 14.18
N GLU A 126 -12.57 14.43 15.24
CA GLU A 126 -12.00 13.69 16.36
C GLU A 126 -11.35 12.37 15.93
N GLU A 127 -11.78 11.79 14.80
CA GLU A 127 -11.15 10.58 14.25
C GLU A 127 -9.68 10.84 13.89
N GLU A 128 -9.40 11.86 13.09
CA GLU A 128 -8.04 12.17 12.65
C GLU A 128 -7.19 12.79 13.78
N GLN A 129 -7.81 13.36 14.79
CA GLN A 129 -7.17 13.89 15.99
C GLN A 129 -6.82 12.80 17.02
N ASN A 130 -7.27 11.58 16.79
CA ASN A 130 -7.17 10.49 17.78
C ASN A 130 -7.72 10.90 19.16
N ASP A 131 -8.87 11.58 19.15
CA ASP A 131 -9.48 12.11 20.37
C ASP A 131 -9.85 10.97 21.33
N PRO A 132 -9.41 11.04 22.60
CA PRO A 132 -9.66 9.97 23.57
C PRO A 132 -11.14 9.72 23.85
N ALA A 133 -11.96 10.77 23.93
CA ALA A 133 -13.40 10.63 24.22
C ALA A 133 -14.13 9.99 23.03
N PHE A 134 -13.75 10.33 21.81
CA PHE A 134 -14.27 9.70 20.60
C PHE A 134 -13.87 8.23 20.53
N ALA A 135 -12.60 7.91 20.80
CA ALA A 135 -12.11 6.53 20.88
C ALA A 135 -12.86 5.71 21.94
N GLU A 136 -13.16 6.27 23.12
CA GLU A 136 -13.95 5.61 24.17
C GLU A 136 -15.37 5.29 23.68
N LYS A 137 -16.03 6.20 22.95
CA LYS A 137 -17.37 5.97 22.39
C LYS A 137 -17.38 4.85 21.36
N LEU A 138 -16.39 4.81 20.47
CA LEU A 138 -16.24 3.72 19.50
C LEU A 138 -15.92 2.38 20.19
N ALA A 139 -15.00 2.38 21.16
CA ALA A 139 -14.60 1.19 21.90
C ALA A 139 -15.72 0.62 22.79
N ALA A 140 -16.69 1.44 23.22
CA ALA A 140 -17.85 0.98 23.98
C ALA A 140 -18.75 0.02 23.20
N LEU A 141 -18.64 0.01 21.87
CA LEU A 141 -19.44 -0.87 21.01
C LEU A 141 -18.98 -2.33 21.05
N ALA A 142 -17.75 -2.64 21.50
CA ALA A 142 -17.17 -3.98 21.35
C ALA A 142 -16.26 -4.39 22.51
N GLU A 143 -16.03 -5.70 22.61
CA GLU A 143 -15.12 -6.33 23.58
C GLU A 143 -13.78 -6.73 22.96
N VAL A 144 -13.71 -6.84 21.65
CA VAL A 144 -12.54 -7.28 20.87
C VAL A 144 -12.25 -6.28 19.77
N TYR A 145 -10.99 -6.03 19.50
CA TYR A 145 -10.56 -5.19 18.37
C TYR A 145 -9.79 -6.01 17.33
N VAL A 146 -10.11 -5.80 16.06
CA VAL A 146 -9.38 -6.36 14.92
C VAL A 146 -9.02 -5.23 13.97
N ASN A 147 -7.75 -5.16 13.58
CA ASN A 147 -7.29 -4.27 12.53
C ASN A 147 -6.98 -5.05 11.25
N ASP A 148 -7.75 -4.77 10.20
CA ASP A 148 -7.55 -5.34 8.86
C ASP A 148 -7.34 -4.23 7.82
N ALA A 149 -6.83 -3.09 8.25
CA ALA A 149 -6.63 -1.87 7.47
C ALA A 149 -5.16 -1.44 7.48
N PHE A 150 -4.28 -2.25 6.89
CA PHE A 150 -2.84 -1.95 6.85
C PHE A 150 -2.56 -0.59 6.20
N GLY A 151 -3.27 -0.24 5.12
CA GLY A 151 -3.13 1.05 4.44
C GLY A 151 -3.38 2.28 5.31
N SER A 152 -4.09 2.12 6.43
CA SER A 152 -4.37 3.18 7.41
C SER A 152 -3.55 3.06 8.69
N ALA A 153 -2.76 2.00 8.85
CA ALA A 153 -2.06 1.68 10.11
C ALA A 153 -0.90 2.61 10.45
N HIS A 154 -0.41 3.38 9.47
CA HIS A 154 0.66 4.36 9.65
C HIS A 154 0.21 5.65 10.35
N ARG A 155 -1.10 5.83 10.58
CA ARG A 155 -1.67 7.01 11.22
C ARG A 155 -2.31 6.64 12.55
N ALA A 156 -1.96 7.39 13.60
CA ALA A 156 -2.58 7.28 14.91
C ALA A 156 -3.93 8.01 14.91
N HIS A 157 -4.95 7.37 14.34
CA HIS A 157 -6.33 7.86 14.36
C HIS A 157 -7.16 7.10 15.42
N ALA A 158 -8.32 7.65 15.80
CA ALA A 158 -9.14 7.03 16.84
C ALA A 158 -9.53 5.59 16.52
N SER A 159 -9.98 5.30 15.29
CA SER A 159 -10.41 3.96 14.90
C SER A 159 -9.26 3.00 14.59
N THR A 160 -8.05 3.48 14.30
CA THR A 160 -6.88 2.65 13.97
C THR A 160 -5.97 2.38 15.17
N GLU A 161 -5.93 3.28 16.13
CA GLU A 161 -5.05 3.18 17.31
C GLU A 161 -5.79 3.39 18.63
N GLY A 162 -6.57 4.48 18.74
CA GLY A 162 -7.24 4.84 19.99
C GLY A 162 -8.17 3.77 20.52
N VAL A 163 -9.05 3.21 19.68
CA VAL A 163 -9.98 2.12 20.05
C VAL A 163 -9.24 0.89 20.55
N ALA A 164 -8.16 0.49 19.85
CA ALA A 164 -7.36 -0.66 20.25
C ALA A 164 -6.76 -0.47 21.64
N ARG A 165 -6.21 0.72 21.92
CA ARG A 165 -5.66 1.03 23.26
C ARG A 165 -6.70 1.03 24.35
N VAL A 166 -7.92 1.51 24.07
CA VAL A 166 -9.04 1.48 25.03
C VAL A 166 -9.44 0.03 25.33
N ILE A 167 -9.63 -0.79 24.29
CA ILE A 167 -10.01 -2.20 24.47
C ILE A 167 -8.92 -2.97 25.22
N ALA A 168 -7.63 -2.75 24.88
CA ALA A 168 -6.51 -3.37 25.59
C ALA A 168 -6.47 -2.99 27.08
N ARG A 169 -6.71 -1.73 27.45
CA ARG A 169 -6.80 -1.29 28.85
C ARG A 169 -7.94 -1.95 29.62
N ARG A 170 -9.02 -2.33 28.90
CA ARG A 170 -10.15 -3.08 29.48
C ARG A 170 -9.90 -4.59 29.53
N GLY A 171 -8.71 -5.04 29.14
CA GLY A 171 -8.33 -6.47 29.10
C GLY A 171 -8.83 -7.21 27.86
N GLY A 172 -9.39 -6.51 26.87
CA GLY A 172 -9.82 -7.12 25.62
C GLY A 172 -8.65 -7.34 24.65
N PRO A 173 -8.70 -8.40 23.84
CA PRO A 173 -7.65 -8.66 22.84
C PRO A 173 -7.76 -7.73 21.63
N CYS A 174 -6.60 -7.35 21.10
CA CYS A 174 -6.46 -6.56 19.87
C CYS A 174 -5.62 -7.37 18.87
N ALA A 175 -6.20 -7.79 17.76
CA ALA A 175 -5.57 -8.69 16.82
C ALA A 175 -5.49 -8.13 15.41
N ALA A 176 -4.55 -8.68 14.61
CA ALA A 176 -4.48 -8.45 13.18
C ALA A 176 -5.52 -9.31 12.44
N GLY A 177 -6.22 -8.73 11.48
CA GLY A 177 -6.97 -9.49 10.49
C GLY A 177 -6.04 -10.23 9.52
N LEU A 178 -6.60 -11.09 8.68
CA LEU A 178 -5.80 -11.91 7.75
C LEU A 178 -5.08 -11.07 6.68
N LEU A 179 -5.66 -9.94 6.26
CA LEU A 179 -5.00 -9.02 5.34
C LEU A 179 -3.80 -8.36 6.03
N MET A 180 -3.99 -7.84 7.24
CA MET A 180 -2.93 -7.27 8.06
C MET A 180 -1.82 -8.30 8.34
N GLU A 181 -2.17 -9.53 8.68
CA GLU A 181 -1.23 -10.64 8.89
C GLU A 181 -0.35 -10.87 7.66
N ARG A 182 -0.95 -10.90 6.47
CA ARG A 182 -0.21 -11.07 5.21
C ARG A 182 0.74 -9.90 4.93
N GLU A 183 0.30 -8.66 5.15
CA GLU A 183 1.15 -7.48 4.98
C GLU A 183 2.36 -7.53 5.93
N LEU A 184 2.15 -7.84 7.20
CA LEU A 184 3.22 -7.97 8.20
C LEU A 184 4.18 -9.11 7.87
N LYS A 185 3.66 -10.23 7.38
CA LYS A 185 4.48 -11.36 6.94
C LYS A 185 5.38 -10.95 5.77
N PHE A 186 4.80 -10.47 4.67
CA PHE A 186 5.55 -10.25 3.43
C PHE A 186 6.43 -9.00 3.47
N LEU A 187 5.98 -7.89 4.07
CA LEU A 187 6.78 -6.68 4.17
C LEU A 187 7.72 -6.66 5.39
N GLY A 188 7.44 -7.49 6.39
CA GLY A 188 8.24 -7.60 7.62
C GLY A 188 9.08 -8.86 7.66
N GLU A 189 8.47 -9.98 8.03
CA GLU A 189 9.18 -11.22 8.33
C GLU A 189 10.00 -11.76 7.15
N GLU A 190 9.43 -11.81 5.94
CA GLU A 190 10.11 -12.31 4.74
C GLU A 190 11.28 -11.41 4.29
N LEU A 191 11.20 -10.11 4.58
CA LEU A 191 12.26 -9.14 4.25
C LEU A 191 13.25 -8.93 5.39
N GLU A 192 13.04 -9.55 6.57
CA GLU A 192 14.03 -9.48 7.65
C GLU A 192 15.28 -10.31 7.32
N ASN A 193 15.09 -11.55 6.86
CA ASN A 193 16.15 -12.44 6.40
C ASN A 193 15.79 -13.02 5.02
N PRO A 194 15.84 -12.21 3.95
CA PRO A 194 15.38 -12.64 2.64
C PRO A 194 16.28 -13.72 2.04
N ALA A 195 15.69 -14.68 1.34
CA ALA A 195 16.44 -15.64 0.53
C ALA A 195 17.21 -14.91 -0.57
N ARG A 196 18.49 -15.23 -0.73
CA ARG A 196 19.40 -14.54 -1.67
C ARG A 196 19.55 -15.27 -3.00
N PRO A 197 19.76 -14.57 -4.11
CA PRO A 197 19.89 -13.09 -4.23
C PRO A 197 18.58 -12.35 -3.93
N PHE A 198 18.69 -11.26 -3.15
CA PHE A 198 17.59 -10.33 -2.89
C PHE A 198 17.71 -9.10 -3.80
N VAL A 199 16.78 -8.98 -4.71
CA VAL A 199 16.71 -7.90 -5.71
C VAL A 199 15.59 -6.94 -5.35
N VAL A 200 15.92 -5.67 -5.28
CA VAL A 200 14.96 -4.59 -5.04
C VAL A 200 14.83 -3.73 -6.30
N ILE A 201 13.61 -3.53 -6.75
CA ILE A 201 13.27 -2.71 -7.91
C ILE A 201 12.54 -1.47 -7.41
N LEU A 202 13.14 -0.30 -7.61
CA LEU A 202 12.58 0.97 -7.17
C LEU A 202 12.42 1.93 -8.34
N GLY A 203 11.21 2.45 -8.49
CA GLY A 203 10.89 3.45 -9.48
C GLY A 203 10.07 4.60 -8.90
N GLY A 204 9.57 5.45 -9.78
CA GLY A 204 8.78 6.61 -9.40
C GLY A 204 9.45 7.92 -9.75
N ALA A 205 8.84 9.04 -9.33
CA ALA A 205 9.24 10.36 -9.79
C ALA A 205 10.36 11.00 -8.96
N LYS A 206 10.39 10.74 -7.65
CA LYS A 206 11.21 11.51 -6.70
C LYS A 206 12.09 10.64 -5.81
N VAL A 207 13.36 11.01 -5.70
CA VAL A 207 14.30 10.42 -4.73
C VAL A 207 13.84 10.71 -3.31
N SER A 208 13.35 11.93 -3.03
CA SER A 208 12.87 12.33 -1.71
C SER A 208 11.79 11.42 -1.13
N ASP A 209 10.96 10.82 -1.97
CA ASP A 209 9.90 9.90 -1.56
C ASP A 209 10.43 8.49 -1.21
N LYS A 210 11.65 8.15 -1.65
CA LYS A 210 12.21 6.79 -1.57
C LYS A 210 13.51 6.70 -0.78
N ILE A 211 14.15 7.82 -0.47
CA ILE A 211 15.52 7.80 0.06
C ILE A 211 15.66 7.01 1.37
N LYS A 212 14.67 7.10 2.26
CA LYS A 212 14.66 6.34 3.52
C LYS A 212 14.50 4.85 3.29
N VAL A 213 13.68 4.48 2.31
CA VAL A 213 13.52 3.07 1.88
C VAL A 213 14.81 2.57 1.26
N ILE A 214 15.43 3.36 0.37
CA ILE A 214 16.73 3.03 -0.25
C ILE A 214 17.78 2.81 0.84
N ASP A 215 17.89 3.73 1.78
CA ASP A 215 18.88 3.66 2.87
C ASP A 215 18.71 2.39 3.70
N ARG A 216 17.48 2.01 4.03
CA ARG A 216 17.17 0.79 4.78
C ARG A 216 17.43 -0.48 3.97
N LEU A 217 17.04 -0.49 2.69
CA LEU A 217 17.18 -1.66 1.82
C LEU A 217 18.64 -1.90 1.40
N LEU A 218 19.48 -0.88 1.34
CA LEU A 218 20.93 -1.02 1.14
C LEU A 218 21.61 -1.85 2.23
N GLU A 219 20.98 -2.02 3.38
CA GLU A 219 21.49 -2.87 4.46
C GLU A 219 21.21 -4.38 4.21
N LYS A 220 20.26 -4.69 3.34
CA LYS A 220 19.75 -6.07 3.16
C LYS A 220 19.85 -6.60 1.75
N ALA A 221 19.71 -5.75 0.73
CA ALA A 221 19.65 -6.15 -0.66
C ALA A 221 21.04 -6.52 -1.22
N ASP A 222 21.04 -7.41 -2.21
CA ASP A 222 22.21 -7.71 -3.03
C ASP A 222 22.28 -6.77 -4.25
N THR A 223 21.12 -6.41 -4.81
CA THR A 223 21.02 -5.53 -5.96
C THR A 223 19.82 -4.59 -5.85
N LEU A 224 20.01 -3.32 -6.16
CA LEU A 224 18.96 -2.33 -6.40
C LEU A 224 18.91 -2.02 -7.89
N LEU A 225 17.70 -2.11 -8.48
CA LEU A 225 17.40 -1.71 -9.85
C LEU A 225 16.56 -0.44 -9.79
N ILE A 226 17.10 0.65 -10.33
CA ILE A 226 16.45 1.97 -10.25
C ILE A 226 15.82 2.30 -11.61
N GLY A 227 14.60 2.83 -11.57
CA GLY A 227 13.88 3.32 -12.75
C GLY A 227 13.02 4.53 -12.44
N GLY A 228 12.22 4.96 -13.42
CA GLY A 228 11.41 6.16 -13.29
C GLY A 228 12.24 7.45 -13.32
N ALA A 229 11.56 8.57 -13.12
CA ALA A 229 12.23 9.88 -13.18
C ALA A 229 13.28 10.07 -12.07
N MET A 230 13.16 9.38 -10.94
CA MET A 230 14.16 9.44 -9.86
C MET A 230 15.57 9.02 -10.32
N ALA A 231 15.68 8.20 -11.38
CA ALA A 231 16.97 7.80 -11.94
C ALA A 231 17.79 9.00 -12.45
N TYR A 232 17.12 10.05 -12.92
CA TYR A 232 17.79 11.25 -13.42
C TYR A 232 18.40 12.10 -12.31
N THR A 233 17.84 12.11 -11.10
CA THR A 233 18.46 12.74 -9.94
C THR A 233 19.77 12.02 -9.56
N PHE A 234 19.83 10.68 -9.66
CA PHE A 234 21.07 9.92 -9.48
C PHE A 234 22.09 10.20 -10.58
N ARG A 235 21.65 10.29 -11.85
CA ARG A 235 22.55 10.66 -12.97
C ARG A 235 23.10 12.07 -12.80
N LEU A 236 22.28 13.02 -12.36
CA LEU A 236 22.74 14.38 -12.04
C LEU A 236 23.79 14.35 -10.93
N ALA A 237 23.65 13.50 -9.92
CA ALA A 237 24.65 13.30 -8.87
C ALA A 237 25.98 12.72 -9.40
N GLN A 238 25.94 11.99 -10.51
CA GLN A 238 27.12 11.48 -11.22
C GLN A 238 27.72 12.49 -12.21
N GLY A 239 27.10 13.67 -12.39
CA GLY A 239 27.57 14.74 -13.27
C GLY A 239 27.03 14.69 -14.72
N TYR A 240 26.05 13.82 -14.99
CA TYR A 240 25.42 13.76 -16.31
C TYR A 240 24.35 14.84 -16.52
N GLN A 241 24.14 15.22 -17.78
CA GLN A 241 23.07 16.12 -18.17
C GLN A 241 21.72 15.40 -18.21
N THR A 242 20.67 16.03 -17.70
CA THR A 242 19.35 15.41 -17.57
C THR A 242 18.30 15.99 -18.51
N GLY A 243 18.66 16.92 -19.39
CA GLY A 243 17.76 17.57 -20.34
C GLY A 243 16.55 18.19 -19.63
N LYS A 244 15.36 17.89 -20.14
CA LYS A 244 14.07 18.31 -19.54
C LYS A 244 13.45 17.26 -18.61
N SER A 245 14.22 16.25 -18.22
CA SER A 245 13.75 15.21 -17.30
C SER A 245 13.38 15.79 -15.92
N LEU A 246 12.40 15.18 -15.27
CA LEU A 246 12.07 15.53 -13.89
C LEU A 246 13.23 15.15 -12.95
N VAL A 247 13.77 16.12 -12.24
CA VAL A 247 14.88 15.96 -11.28
C VAL A 247 14.63 16.76 -10.01
N GLU A 248 15.31 16.39 -8.95
CA GLU A 248 15.36 17.13 -7.68
C GLU A 248 16.80 17.63 -7.44
N PRO A 249 17.17 18.84 -7.93
CA PRO A 249 18.52 19.36 -7.79
C PRO A 249 18.98 19.51 -6.33
N ASP A 250 18.07 19.80 -5.44
CA ASP A 250 18.29 19.90 -3.99
C ASP A 250 18.53 18.54 -3.29
N LYS A 251 18.38 17.43 -4.01
CA LYS A 251 18.59 16.05 -3.50
C LYS A 251 19.83 15.37 -4.09
N VAL A 252 20.66 16.08 -4.84
CA VAL A 252 21.87 15.54 -5.48
C VAL A 252 22.84 14.97 -4.43
N ASP A 253 23.07 15.67 -3.31
CA ASP A 253 23.98 15.20 -2.27
C ASP A 253 23.42 13.95 -1.56
N VAL A 254 22.11 13.89 -1.36
CA VAL A 254 21.44 12.72 -0.79
C VAL A 254 21.54 11.52 -1.74
N ALA A 255 21.35 11.74 -3.04
CA ALA A 255 21.51 10.71 -4.06
C ALA A 255 22.96 10.19 -4.12
N ARG A 256 23.94 11.09 -4.06
CA ARG A 256 25.37 10.73 -4.02
C ARG A 256 25.69 9.88 -2.80
N ALA A 257 25.22 10.27 -1.61
CA ALA A 257 25.42 9.52 -0.37
C ALA A 257 24.84 8.09 -0.46
N ALA A 258 23.71 7.90 -1.14
CA ALA A 258 23.13 6.57 -1.38
C ALA A 258 24.01 5.71 -2.30
N LEU A 259 24.57 6.29 -3.38
CA LEU A 259 25.52 5.61 -4.25
C LEU A 259 26.79 5.20 -3.51
N ASP A 260 27.34 6.09 -2.68
CA ASP A 260 28.53 5.83 -1.86
C ASP A 260 28.27 4.72 -0.83
N LYS A 261 27.11 4.74 -0.19
CA LYS A 261 26.69 3.69 0.76
C LYS A 261 26.54 2.34 0.06
N ALA A 262 25.96 2.31 -1.14
CA ALA A 262 25.84 1.09 -1.94
C ALA A 262 27.22 0.50 -2.27
N ALA A 263 28.16 1.34 -2.70
CA ALA A 263 29.52 0.92 -3.01
C ALA A 263 30.25 0.39 -1.75
N ALA A 264 30.14 1.09 -0.62
CA ALA A 264 30.75 0.68 0.65
C ALA A 264 30.20 -0.66 1.15
N ARG A 265 28.92 -0.95 0.91
CA ARG A 265 28.24 -2.19 1.28
C ARG A 265 28.33 -3.29 0.21
N LYS A 266 28.96 -3.03 -0.92
CA LYS A 266 29.08 -3.95 -2.06
C LYS A 266 27.71 -4.37 -2.62
N VAL A 267 26.70 -3.51 -2.51
CA VAL A 267 25.41 -3.68 -3.13
C VAL A 267 25.49 -3.17 -4.58
N GLN A 268 25.03 -3.96 -5.53
CA GLN A 268 24.92 -3.53 -6.92
C GLN A 268 23.80 -2.49 -7.05
N PHE A 269 24.15 -1.25 -7.34
CA PHE A 269 23.21 -0.16 -7.55
C PHE A 269 23.16 0.16 -9.06
N LEU A 270 22.13 -0.35 -9.74
CA LEU A 270 22.04 -0.27 -11.20
C LEU A 270 21.09 0.86 -11.60
N LEU A 271 21.64 1.79 -12.38
CA LEU A 271 20.89 2.84 -13.09
C LEU A 271 20.63 2.40 -14.55
N PRO A 272 19.60 2.95 -15.20
CA PRO A 272 19.34 2.64 -16.62
C PRO A 272 20.56 2.93 -17.49
N VAL A 273 20.89 2.03 -18.40
CA VAL A 273 21.99 2.17 -19.37
C VAL A 273 21.52 2.81 -20.68
N ASP A 274 20.22 2.78 -20.93
CA ASP A 274 19.52 3.47 -22.01
C ASP A 274 18.11 3.88 -21.56
N ASP A 275 17.54 4.83 -22.25
CA ASP A 275 16.22 5.39 -21.93
C ASP A 275 15.38 5.55 -23.19
N VAL A 276 14.06 5.59 -23.01
CA VAL A 276 13.13 6.18 -23.98
C VAL A 276 12.92 7.63 -23.62
N VAL A 277 13.34 8.52 -24.51
CA VAL A 277 13.22 9.97 -24.34
C VAL A 277 12.28 10.56 -25.38
N ALA A 278 11.61 11.67 -25.05
CA ALA A 278 10.79 12.41 -25.99
C ALA A 278 10.78 13.89 -25.64
N THR A 279 10.43 14.73 -26.64
CA THR A 279 10.35 16.18 -26.45
C THR A 279 9.01 16.56 -25.82
N PRO A 280 8.98 17.14 -24.62
CA PRO A 280 7.74 17.59 -23.99
C PRO A 280 7.24 18.87 -24.65
N VAL A 281 5.93 18.92 -24.95
CA VAL A 281 5.25 20.06 -25.58
C VAL A 281 3.98 20.35 -24.79
N GLU A 282 3.80 21.62 -24.38
CA GLU A 282 2.58 22.07 -23.76
C GLU A 282 1.42 22.08 -24.77
N THR A 283 0.32 21.45 -24.44
CA THR A 283 -0.87 21.38 -25.33
C THR A 283 -1.76 22.62 -25.24
N GLY A 284 -1.52 23.50 -24.27
CA GLY A 284 -2.42 24.60 -23.92
C GLY A 284 -3.69 24.15 -23.17
N GLN A 285 -3.85 22.87 -22.93
CA GLN A 285 -4.96 22.31 -22.14
C GLN A 285 -4.56 22.11 -20.67
N VAL A 286 -5.55 22.06 -19.80
CA VAL A 286 -5.36 21.72 -18.38
C VAL A 286 -6.19 20.49 -18.01
N ASP A 287 -5.68 19.69 -17.10
CA ASP A 287 -6.39 18.53 -16.56
C ASP A 287 -7.51 18.97 -15.56
N LYS A 288 -8.28 17.98 -15.07
CA LYS A 288 -9.34 18.22 -14.08
C LYS A 288 -8.86 18.87 -12.76
N LYS A 289 -7.54 18.93 -12.54
CA LYS A 289 -6.91 19.57 -11.38
C LYS A 289 -6.25 20.91 -11.72
N GLY A 290 -6.46 21.43 -12.94
CA GLY A 290 -5.89 22.69 -13.41
C GLY A 290 -4.40 22.63 -13.75
N ARG A 291 -3.81 21.45 -13.94
CA ARG A 291 -2.39 21.30 -14.31
C ARG A 291 -2.24 21.27 -15.83
N PRO A 292 -1.17 21.87 -16.41
CA PRO A 292 -0.90 21.80 -17.84
C PRO A 292 -0.82 20.35 -18.34
N VAL A 293 -1.49 20.08 -19.43
CA VAL A 293 -1.38 18.77 -20.13
C VAL A 293 -0.17 18.83 -21.07
N ILE A 294 0.77 17.93 -20.84
CA ILE A 294 1.99 17.81 -21.66
C ILE A 294 1.82 16.66 -22.65
N ALA A 295 2.03 16.95 -23.94
CA ALA A 295 2.23 15.95 -24.97
C ALA A 295 3.71 15.66 -25.13
N TYR A 296 4.02 14.46 -25.61
CA TYR A 296 5.40 14.04 -25.85
C TYR A 296 5.56 13.69 -27.32
N GLN A 297 6.52 14.34 -27.99
CA GLN A 297 6.79 14.18 -29.42
C GLN A 297 8.14 13.49 -29.65
N ASN A 298 8.29 12.85 -30.81
CA ASN A 298 9.52 12.23 -31.24
C ASN A 298 10.13 11.25 -30.21
N PRO A 299 9.39 10.24 -29.74
CA PRO A 299 9.93 9.24 -28.84
C PRO A 299 11.05 8.48 -29.52
N ARG A 300 12.18 8.32 -28.81
CA ARG A 300 13.37 7.63 -29.31
C ARG A 300 14.17 6.99 -28.19
N VAL A 301 14.91 5.96 -28.51
CA VAL A 301 15.88 5.37 -27.56
C VAL A 301 17.12 6.26 -27.52
N ASN A 302 17.54 6.59 -26.30
CA ASN A 302 18.79 7.30 -26.02
C ASN A 302 19.75 6.35 -25.31
N THR A 303 20.92 6.14 -25.90
CA THR A 303 21.98 5.28 -25.34
C THR A 303 23.12 6.08 -24.71
N ASP A 304 23.07 7.42 -24.80
CA ASP A 304 24.00 8.30 -24.10
C ASP A 304 23.57 8.47 -22.65
N PRO A 305 24.47 8.42 -21.67
CA PRO A 305 24.12 8.71 -20.28
C PRO A 305 23.59 10.14 -20.07
N ASN A 306 23.93 11.07 -20.97
CA ASN A 306 23.36 12.40 -21.02
C ASN A 306 22.02 12.40 -21.77
N CYS A 307 21.00 12.96 -21.16
CA CYS A 307 19.72 13.20 -21.83
C CYS A 307 19.85 14.42 -22.75
N PRO A 308 19.35 14.36 -24.02
CA PRO A 308 19.35 15.51 -24.89
C PRO A 308 18.67 16.73 -24.31
N PRO A 309 19.17 17.97 -24.58
CA PRO A 309 18.67 19.19 -23.93
C PRO A 309 17.18 19.49 -24.21
N ASP A 310 16.66 19.02 -25.33
CA ASP A 310 15.28 19.21 -25.79
C ASP A 310 14.32 18.09 -25.30
N ALA A 311 14.85 17.03 -24.69
CA ALA A 311 14.11 15.82 -24.35
C ALA A 311 14.05 15.54 -22.85
N ALA A 312 13.01 14.83 -22.45
CA ALA A 312 12.83 14.25 -21.12
C ALA A 312 12.89 12.72 -21.21
N GLY A 313 13.48 12.08 -20.21
CA GLY A 313 13.43 10.64 -20.08
C GLY A 313 12.10 10.20 -19.49
N LEU A 314 11.47 9.20 -20.11
CA LEU A 314 10.09 8.82 -19.84
C LEU A 314 9.91 7.32 -19.58
N ASP A 315 10.86 6.48 -19.97
CA ASP A 315 10.88 5.05 -19.68
C ASP A 315 12.32 4.51 -19.73
N ILE A 316 12.54 3.35 -19.17
CA ILE A 316 13.80 2.60 -19.39
C ILE A 316 13.85 2.07 -20.81
N GLY A 317 15.05 2.03 -21.39
CA GLY A 317 15.26 1.52 -22.74
C GLY A 317 15.39 0.00 -22.80
N PRO A 318 15.46 -0.56 -24.03
CA PRO A 318 15.49 -2.01 -24.24
C PRO A 318 16.75 -2.70 -23.67
N ALA A 319 17.90 -2.04 -23.69
CA ALA A 319 19.13 -2.59 -23.10
C ALA A 319 19.02 -2.65 -21.56
N THR A 320 18.40 -1.65 -20.94
CA THR A 320 18.09 -1.65 -19.51
C THR A 320 17.11 -2.75 -19.16
N VAL A 321 16.02 -2.91 -19.94
CA VAL A 321 15.04 -4.00 -19.77
C VAL A 321 15.75 -5.35 -19.76
N LYS A 322 16.65 -5.59 -20.74
CA LYS A 322 17.42 -6.84 -20.80
C LYS A 322 18.29 -7.02 -19.57
N ALA A 323 19.08 -6.04 -19.21
CA ALA A 323 20.00 -6.10 -18.07
C ALA A 323 19.25 -6.35 -16.75
N TYR A 324 18.13 -5.65 -16.53
CA TYR A 324 17.31 -5.83 -15.32
C TYR A 324 16.62 -7.19 -15.31
N SER A 325 16.08 -7.64 -16.43
CA SER A 325 15.47 -8.96 -16.55
C SER A 325 16.46 -10.10 -16.26
N ASP A 326 17.71 -9.98 -16.70
CA ASP A 326 18.78 -10.95 -16.41
C ASP A 326 19.11 -11.01 -14.90
N VAL A 327 19.03 -9.89 -14.20
CA VAL A 327 19.19 -9.84 -12.73
C VAL A 327 17.98 -10.46 -12.03
N ILE A 328 16.77 -10.06 -12.43
CA ILE A 328 15.50 -10.54 -11.86
C ILE A 328 15.38 -12.07 -12.03
N ALA A 329 15.78 -12.60 -13.19
CA ALA A 329 15.74 -14.05 -13.46
C ALA A 329 16.54 -14.89 -12.47
N ARG A 330 17.54 -14.34 -11.79
CA ARG A 330 18.39 -15.03 -10.81
C ARG A 330 17.97 -14.81 -9.38
N ALA A 331 17.00 -13.91 -9.13
CA ALA A 331 16.56 -13.55 -7.79
C ALA A 331 15.83 -14.71 -7.09
N ARG A 332 15.98 -14.77 -5.77
CA ARG A 332 15.19 -15.63 -4.89
C ARG A 332 14.13 -14.85 -4.13
N THR A 333 14.42 -13.57 -3.84
CA THR A 333 13.47 -12.61 -3.27
C THR A 333 13.49 -11.36 -4.11
N ILE A 334 12.30 -10.85 -4.45
CA ILE A 334 12.09 -9.63 -5.23
C ILE A 334 11.15 -8.72 -4.47
N LEU A 335 11.57 -7.48 -4.26
CA LEU A 335 10.70 -6.39 -3.80
C LEU A 335 10.62 -5.35 -4.92
N TRP A 336 9.42 -5.04 -5.39
CA TRP A 336 9.21 -4.02 -6.40
C TRP A 336 8.29 -2.92 -5.89
N ASN A 337 8.74 -1.67 -5.96
CA ASN A 337 7.98 -0.48 -5.56
C ASN A 337 8.24 0.71 -6.49
N GLY A 338 7.26 1.04 -7.32
CA GLY A 338 7.27 2.15 -8.26
C GLY A 338 7.55 1.74 -9.71
N PRO A 339 6.88 2.40 -10.69
CA PRO A 339 7.03 2.10 -12.11
C PRO A 339 8.39 2.55 -12.65
N MET A 340 8.80 1.93 -13.77
CA MET A 340 10.07 2.22 -14.43
C MET A 340 10.00 3.44 -15.37
N GLY A 341 8.82 3.94 -15.67
CA GLY A 341 8.57 5.07 -16.55
C GLY A 341 7.16 5.64 -16.39
N LEU A 342 6.76 6.49 -17.31
CA LEU A 342 5.43 7.09 -17.41
C LEU A 342 4.42 6.07 -17.97
N PHE A 343 4.20 4.98 -17.25
CA PHE A 343 3.49 3.78 -17.72
C PHE A 343 1.99 4.01 -17.98
N GLU A 344 1.41 5.08 -17.47
CA GLU A 344 0.03 5.49 -17.78
C GLU A 344 -0.12 5.88 -19.26
N ASN A 345 0.95 6.40 -19.86
CA ASN A 345 1.01 6.65 -21.28
C ASN A 345 1.51 5.39 -22.02
N PRO A 346 0.70 4.81 -22.94
CA PRO A 346 1.08 3.57 -23.66
C PRO A 346 2.42 3.67 -24.41
N GLN A 347 2.83 4.86 -24.85
CA GLN A 347 4.12 5.09 -25.51
C GLN A 347 5.34 4.84 -24.61
N PHE A 348 5.16 4.91 -23.29
CA PHE A 348 6.22 4.83 -22.27
C PHE A 348 5.94 3.77 -21.20
N ALA A 349 5.15 2.75 -21.57
CA ALA A 349 4.76 1.66 -20.68
C ALA A 349 5.59 0.38 -20.89
N ALA A 350 6.38 0.32 -21.96
CA ALA A 350 7.07 -0.91 -22.37
C ALA A 350 8.05 -1.40 -21.29
N GLY A 351 8.83 -0.51 -20.70
CA GLY A 351 9.78 -0.84 -19.64
C GLY A 351 9.11 -1.41 -18.40
N THR A 352 8.08 -0.73 -17.89
CA THR A 352 7.33 -1.20 -16.71
C THR A 352 6.65 -2.55 -16.97
N ASN A 353 6.05 -2.73 -18.15
CA ASN A 353 5.41 -3.99 -18.52
C ASN A 353 6.42 -5.14 -18.62
N ALA A 354 7.59 -4.89 -19.23
CA ALA A 354 8.64 -5.88 -19.34
C ALA A 354 9.17 -6.33 -17.96
N ILE A 355 9.35 -5.40 -17.03
CA ILE A 355 9.74 -5.72 -15.66
C ILE A 355 8.65 -6.54 -14.95
N ALA A 356 7.36 -6.21 -15.14
CA ALA A 356 6.26 -7.00 -14.58
C ALA A 356 6.29 -8.46 -15.08
N HIS A 357 6.53 -8.66 -16.37
CA HIS A 357 6.68 -10.00 -16.96
C HIS A 357 7.92 -10.74 -16.42
N ALA A 358 9.05 -10.06 -16.28
CA ALA A 358 10.27 -10.66 -15.73
C ALA A 358 10.08 -11.12 -14.28
N VAL A 359 9.41 -10.31 -13.45
CA VAL A 359 9.09 -10.65 -12.06
C VAL A 359 8.12 -11.85 -12.00
N ALA A 360 7.05 -11.83 -12.79
CA ALA A 360 6.11 -12.93 -12.87
C ALA A 360 6.80 -14.23 -13.33
N GLN A 361 7.64 -14.16 -14.35
CA GLN A 361 8.40 -15.30 -14.86
C GLN A 361 9.34 -15.88 -13.80
N ALA A 362 10.11 -15.05 -13.10
CA ALA A 362 10.99 -15.50 -12.02
C ALA A 362 10.21 -16.20 -10.89
N THR A 363 9.02 -15.70 -10.58
CA THR A 363 8.12 -16.30 -9.58
C THR A 363 7.63 -17.68 -10.03
N GLN A 364 7.12 -17.77 -11.26
CA GLN A 364 6.50 -19.00 -11.78
C GLN A 364 7.51 -20.08 -12.12
N THR A 365 8.67 -19.73 -12.68
CA THR A 365 9.64 -20.72 -13.19
C THR A 365 10.70 -21.11 -12.17
N ARG A 366 10.99 -20.25 -11.20
CA ARG A 366 12.06 -20.46 -10.21
C ARG A 366 11.59 -20.42 -8.76
N GLY A 367 10.31 -20.15 -8.52
CA GLY A 367 9.76 -20.03 -7.18
C GLY A 367 10.32 -18.84 -6.41
N ALA A 368 10.70 -17.75 -7.12
CA ALA A 368 11.11 -16.52 -6.46
C ALA A 368 9.96 -15.94 -5.65
N LEU A 369 10.24 -15.49 -4.43
CA LEU A 369 9.28 -14.74 -3.61
C LEU A 369 9.20 -13.32 -4.15
N SER A 370 8.08 -12.94 -4.76
CA SER A 370 7.86 -11.60 -5.31
C SER A 370 6.84 -10.80 -4.52
N ILE A 371 7.26 -9.65 -4.04
CA ILE A 371 6.47 -8.71 -3.24
C ILE A 371 6.34 -7.42 -4.03
N ILE A 372 5.11 -7.06 -4.39
CA ILE A 372 4.80 -5.84 -5.13
C ILE A 372 4.19 -4.83 -4.19
N GLY A 373 4.86 -3.71 -4.00
CA GLY A 373 4.40 -2.59 -3.18
C GLY A 373 4.19 -1.32 -3.99
N GLY A 374 3.36 -0.42 -3.46
CA GLY A 374 3.02 0.84 -4.12
C GLY A 374 1.90 0.69 -5.15
N GLY A 375 0.96 1.65 -5.11
CA GLY A 375 -0.26 1.60 -5.92
C GLY A 375 0.00 1.51 -7.43
N ASP A 376 1.02 2.19 -7.92
CA ASP A 376 1.31 2.22 -9.36
C ASP A 376 1.95 0.91 -9.86
N SER A 377 2.81 0.28 -9.05
CA SER A 377 3.35 -1.05 -9.38
C SER A 377 2.25 -2.10 -9.40
N VAL A 378 1.35 -2.08 -8.40
CA VAL A 378 0.18 -2.97 -8.34
C VAL A 378 -0.73 -2.77 -9.54
N LYS A 379 -1.00 -1.50 -9.94
CA LYS A 379 -1.76 -1.19 -11.16
C LYS A 379 -1.08 -1.74 -12.41
N ALA A 380 0.24 -1.60 -12.52
CA ALA A 380 0.99 -2.12 -13.66
C ALA A 380 0.88 -3.65 -13.78
N VAL A 381 1.04 -4.37 -12.67
CA VAL A 381 0.89 -5.83 -12.63
C VAL A 381 -0.54 -6.27 -12.98
N ASN A 382 -1.55 -5.58 -12.44
CA ASN A 382 -2.96 -5.86 -12.75
C ASN A 382 -3.28 -5.59 -14.23
N LYS A 383 -2.82 -4.46 -14.78
CA LYS A 383 -3.03 -4.08 -16.19
C LYS A 383 -2.37 -5.08 -17.15
N ALA A 384 -1.25 -5.65 -16.75
CA ALA A 384 -0.56 -6.70 -17.52
C ALA A 384 -1.22 -8.10 -17.36
N GLY A 385 -2.23 -8.25 -16.51
CA GLY A 385 -2.89 -9.55 -16.27
C GLY A 385 -2.04 -10.53 -15.48
N LEU A 386 -1.07 -10.07 -14.69
CA LEU A 386 -0.08 -10.88 -14.01
C LEU A 386 -0.32 -11.06 -12.51
N ALA A 387 -1.44 -10.58 -11.98
CA ALA A 387 -1.73 -10.57 -10.54
C ALA A 387 -1.62 -11.97 -9.87
N SER A 388 -2.08 -13.01 -10.56
CA SER A 388 -2.01 -14.41 -10.07
C SER A 388 -0.63 -15.06 -10.23
N GLN A 389 0.32 -14.37 -10.87
CA GLN A 389 1.65 -14.88 -11.19
C GLN A 389 2.76 -14.30 -10.30
N VAL A 390 2.40 -13.43 -9.35
CA VAL A 390 3.28 -12.89 -8.32
C VAL A 390 2.87 -13.41 -6.94
N THR A 391 3.78 -13.40 -5.98
CA THR A 391 3.52 -13.99 -4.66
C THR A 391 2.58 -13.12 -3.83
N PHE A 392 2.83 -11.82 -3.77
CA PHE A 392 2.08 -10.90 -2.94
C PHE A 392 2.03 -9.49 -3.53
N MET A 393 0.85 -8.88 -3.50
CA MET A 393 0.63 -7.47 -3.83
C MET A 393 0.11 -6.75 -2.60
N SER A 394 0.87 -5.75 -2.13
CA SER A 394 0.50 -4.96 -0.97
C SER A 394 -0.62 -3.98 -1.29
N THR A 395 -1.59 -3.89 -0.40
CA THR A 395 -2.66 -2.89 -0.44
C THR A 395 -2.33 -1.63 0.38
N GLY A 396 -1.18 -1.63 1.05
CA GLY A 396 -0.83 -0.64 2.07
C GLY A 396 -0.44 0.75 1.57
N GLY A 397 -0.09 0.89 0.29
CA GLY A 397 0.29 2.19 -0.27
C GLY A 397 1.38 2.90 0.52
N GLY A 398 1.07 4.09 1.10
CA GLY A 398 2.00 4.86 1.93
C GLY A 398 2.43 4.15 3.20
N ALA A 399 1.54 3.37 3.82
CA ALA A 399 1.88 2.59 5.01
C ALA A 399 2.95 1.53 4.71
N SER A 400 2.92 0.92 3.53
CA SER A 400 3.94 -0.04 3.10
C SER A 400 5.32 0.61 2.99
N LEU A 401 5.39 1.84 2.44
CA LEU A 401 6.65 2.59 2.37
C LEU A 401 7.20 2.91 3.76
N GLU A 402 6.37 3.46 4.65
CA GLU A 402 6.78 3.77 6.02
C GLU A 402 7.23 2.53 6.78
N PHE A 403 6.57 1.39 6.56
CA PHE A 403 6.97 0.12 7.15
C PHE A 403 8.33 -0.37 6.62
N LEU A 404 8.56 -0.25 5.31
CA LEU A 404 9.85 -0.58 4.68
C LEU A 404 10.98 0.36 5.10
N GLU A 405 10.67 1.59 5.51
CA GLU A 405 11.63 2.51 6.16
C GLU A 405 12.06 2.05 7.57
N GLY A 406 11.40 1.02 8.12
CA GLY A 406 11.62 0.54 9.49
C GLY A 406 10.87 1.34 10.55
N ARG A 407 9.88 2.13 10.16
CA ARG A 407 9.04 2.89 11.09
C ARG A 407 8.02 1.98 11.77
N GLU A 408 7.84 2.19 13.05
CA GLU A 408 6.73 1.56 13.78
C GLU A 408 5.40 2.19 13.33
N LEU A 409 4.46 1.34 12.91
CA LEU A 409 3.12 1.81 12.53
C LEU A 409 2.20 1.82 13.75
N PRO A 410 1.59 2.97 14.13
CA PRO A 410 0.74 3.06 15.31
C PRO A 410 -0.39 2.04 15.37
N GLY A 411 -1.03 1.77 14.22
CA GLY A 411 -2.11 0.78 14.14
C GLY A 411 -1.64 -0.67 14.32
N VAL A 412 -0.36 -0.95 14.09
CA VAL A 412 0.26 -2.27 14.36
C VAL A 412 0.74 -2.32 15.80
N ALA A 413 1.40 -1.26 16.28
CA ALA A 413 1.91 -1.17 17.65
C ALA A 413 0.82 -1.33 18.72
N ALA A 414 -0.41 -0.88 18.42
CA ALA A 414 -1.56 -0.99 19.32
C ALA A 414 -2.14 -2.41 19.41
N LEU A 415 -1.73 -3.35 18.54
CA LEU A 415 -2.16 -4.74 18.60
C LEU A 415 -1.46 -5.49 19.74
N SER A 416 -2.14 -6.46 20.32
CA SER A 416 -1.61 -7.33 21.36
C SER A 416 -0.50 -8.22 20.81
N ASP A 417 0.56 -8.41 21.59
CA ASP A 417 1.61 -9.35 21.26
C ASP A 417 1.15 -10.80 21.54
N LYS A 418 1.60 -11.75 20.72
CA LYS A 418 1.44 -13.17 21.05
C LYS A 418 2.19 -13.47 22.36
N PRO A 419 1.62 -14.28 23.25
CA PRO A 419 2.36 -14.79 24.38
C PRO A 419 3.65 -15.44 23.87
N SER A 420 4.80 -15.09 24.47
CA SER A 420 6.03 -15.85 24.21
C SER A 420 5.71 -17.32 24.52
N SER A 421 5.95 -18.23 23.58
CA SER A 421 5.93 -19.65 23.87
C SER A 421 7.00 -19.87 24.94
N GLY A 422 6.54 -19.83 26.21
CA GLY A 422 7.40 -20.09 27.34
C GLY A 422 8.00 -21.48 27.15
N GLY A 423 9.31 -21.53 27.07
CA GLY A 423 10.00 -22.79 27.20
C GLY A 423 9.50 -23.48 28.46
N SER A 424 8.83 -24.59 28.29
CA SER A 424 8.62 -25.58 29.36
C SER A 424 10.00 -26.11 29.73
N GLY A 425 10.68 -25.35 30.61
CA GLY A 425 11.83 -25.84 31.33
C GLY A 425 11.31 -26.51 32.60
N SER A 426 11.30 -27.77 32.59
CA SER A 426 11.36 -28.58 33.80
C SER A 426 12.71 -29.22 33.88
#